data_21ac55954e9a3011568702a92ba4bd06
#
_entry.id   21ac55954e9a3011568702a92ba4bd06
#
_cell.length_a   1.000
_cell.length_b   1.000
_cell.length_c   1.000
_cell.angle_alpha   90.00
_cell.angle_beta   90.00
_cell.angle_gamma   90.00
#
_symmetry.space_group_name_H-M   'P 1'
#
loop_
_entity.id
_entity.type
_entity.pdbx_description
1 polymer ?
#
loop_
_entity_poly.entity_id
_entity_poly.type
_entity_poly.pdbx_seq_one_letter_code
_entity_poly.pdbx_strand_id
1 'polypeptide(L)'
;MTADTVGGVWTYSLDLCRALTARGIQVCLATMGAPLSADQHLEASRISGLDVQERHYKLEWMDNPWADVDLAGKWLLELEQSVQPDLVHLNGYALANLNWHAPVLVVAHSCVLSWWKAVKGTSAPASWDEYKRRVKRGFESADAVVSISQAYAEELQGLYGPIENLSVIYNGRPAGTFFSREKKRQVFAMGRIWDEAKNLGILARIAGAVPIPIRVAGNNRHPETGEVLQIPNVELLGPLSPEQVKEELADSLIYVLPAIYEPFGLSVLEAALSGCLLILSDLPVFRELWGDTALYFNPAEPKQLEDLISNVLQAPEHYTELRLKAKTRAEAFSSETMTKNYLNLYESMVAEPSATPSTKQ
;
A
#
# COMPACT_ATOMS: atom_id res chain seq x y z
N MET A 1 -12.63 -11.48 -3.47
CA MET A 1 -11.37 -10.71 -3.20
C MET A 1 -11.06 -10.80 -1.72
N THR A 2 -9.77 -10.98 -1.31
CA THR A 2 -9.37 -10.84 0.10
C THR A 2 -8.91 -9.43 0.41
N ALA A 3 -8.98 -9.00 1.68
CA ALA A 3 -8.38 -7.73 2.12
C ALA A 3 -7.81 -7.85 3.54
N ASP A 4 -6.68 -7.18 3.74
CA ASP A 4 -6.12 -6.85 5.06
C ASP A 4 -6.81 -5.60 5.59
N THR A 5 -7.18 -5.62 6.85
CA THR A 5 -7.83 -4.47 7.50
C THR A 5 -6.84 -3.38 7.93
N VAL A 6 -5.54 -3.56 7.69
CA VAL A 6 -4.47 -2.65 8.13
C VAL A 6 -3.82 -1.92 6.95
N GLY A 7 -3.88 -0.60 6.95
CA GLY A 7 -3.09 0.24 6.05
C GLY A 7 -3.60 0.32 4.60
N GLY A 8 -2.66 0.43 3.65
CA GLY A 8 -2.95 0.77 2.25
C GLY A 8 -3.73 -0.29 1.48
N VAL A 9 -3.66 -1.57 1.89
CA VAL A 9 -4.39 -2.67 1.23
C VAL A 9 -5.90 -2.48 1.39
N TRP A 10 -6.38 -2.02 2.55
CA TRP A 10 -7.78 -1.67 2.75
C TRP A 10 -8.25 -0.61 1.76
N THR A 11 -7.53 0.51 1.70
CA THR A 11 -7.84 1.63 0.81
C THR A 11 -7.86 1.19 -0.66
N TYR A 12 -6.83 0.47 -1.10
CA TYR A 12 -6.74 -0.11 -2.43
C TYR A 12 -7.93 -1.02 -2.74
N SER A 13 -8.26 -1.94 -1.82
CA SER A 13 -9.36 -2.89 -2.02
C SER A 13 -10.70 -2.19 -2.17
N LEU A 14 -11.00 -1.20 -1.32
CA LEU A 14 -12.26 -0.46 -1.41
C LEU A 14 -12.37 0.37 -2.70
N ASP A 15 -11.27 1.02 -3.13
CA ASP A 15 -11.29 1.78 -4.38
C ASP A 15 -11.52 0.87 -5.59
N LEU A 16 -10.88 -0.30 -5.61
CA LEU A 16 -11.10 -1.29 -6.67
C LEU A 16 -12.52 -1.88 -6.60
N CYS A 17 -13.01 -2.28 -5.41
CA CYS A 17 -14.37 -2.77 -5.23
C CYS A 17 -15.41 -1.77 -5.72
N ARG A 18 -15.27 -0.48 -5.33
CA ARG A 18 -16.17 0.58 -5.78
C ARG A 18 -16.20 0.71 -7.30
N ALA A 19 -15.04 0.64 -7.94
CA ALA A 19 -14.93 0.77 -9.38
C ALA A 19 -15.47 -0.47 -10.13
N LEU A 20 -15.31 -1.67 -9.57
CA LEU A 20 -15.84 -2.92 -10.13
C LEU A 20 -17.36 -2.99 -9.99
N THR A 21 -17.90 -2.71 -8.80
CA THR A 21 -19.35 -2.77 -8.56
C THR A 21 -20.09 -1.72 -9.36
N ALA A 22 -19.52 -0.52 -9.57
CA ALA A 22 -20.08 0.50 -10.45
C ALA A 22 -20.18 0.05 -11.93
N ARG A 23 -19.46 -1.01 -12.32
CA ARG A 23 -19.52 -1.65 -13.65
C ARG A 23 -20.35 -2.93 -13.67
N GLY A 24 -21.11 -3.20 -12.62
CA GLY A 24 -22.00 -4.36 -12.50
C GLY A 24 -21.30 -5.66 -12.13
N ILE A 25 -20.04 -5.63 -11.72
CA ILE A 25 -19.33 -6.80 -11.23
C ILE A 25 -19.66 -7.01 -9.75
N GLN A 26 -20.13 -8.19 -9.42
CA GLN A 26 -20.37 -8.57 -8.03
C GLN A 26 -19.05 -8.86 -7.32
N VAL A 27 -18.87 -8.29 -6.15
CA VAL A 27 -17.64 -8.47 -5.35
C VAL A 27 -17.99 -8.96 -3.96
N CYS A 28 -17.47 -10.15 -3.62
CA CYS A 28 -17.41 -10.63 -2.25
C CYS A 28 -16.03 -10.28 -1.68
N LEU A 29 -15.99 -9.40 -0.66
CA LEU A 29 -14.77 -8.95 0.00
C LEU A 29 -14.58 -9.72 1.31
N ALA A 30 -13.66 -10.65 1.32
CA ALA A 30 -13.30 -11.43 2.50
C ALA A 30 -12.20 -10.72 3.29
N THR A 31 -12.51 -10.20 4.47
CA THR A 31 -11.56 -9.47 5.31
C THR A 31 -10.96 -10.35 6.39
N MET A 32 -9.66 -10.17 6.62
CA MET A 32 -8.87 -10.85 7.64
C MET A 32 -8.00 -9.85 8.38
N GLY A 33 -7.48 -10.25 9.54
CA GLY A 33 -6.72 -9.39 10.43
C GLY A 33 -7.54 -8.96 11.64
N ALA A 34 -7.37 -7.70 12.05
CA ALA A 34 -8.19 -7.12 13.11
C ALA A 34 -9.65 -6.92 12.65
N PRO A 35 -10.63 -6.87 13.60
CA PRO A 35 -11.99 -6.47 13.28
C PRO A 35 -12.03 -5.14 12.54
N LEU A 36 -12.98 -5.01 11.61
CA LEU A 36 -13.25 -3.73 10.96
C LEU A 36 -13.66 -2.69 12.00
N SER A 37 -13.08 -1.50 11.92
CA SER A 37 -13.52 -0.36 12.70
C SER A 37 -14.89 0.13 12.24
N ALA A 38 -15.56 0.94 13.08
CA ALA A 38 -16.84 1.56 12.71
C ALA A 38 -16.72 2.38 11.40
N ASP A 39 -15.60 3.08 11.21
CA ASP A 39 -15.34 3.86 10.00
C ASP A 39 -15.16 2.95 8.79
N GLN A 40 -14.44 1.84 8.91
CA GLN A 40 -14.27 0.86 7.83
C GLN A 40 -15.60 0.20 7.45
N HIS A 41 -16.44 -0.16 8.42
CA HIS A 41 -17.80 -0.64 8.14
C HIS A 41 -18.62 0.41 7.39
N LEU A 42 -18.54 1.68 7.81
CA LEU A 42 -19.26 2.77 7.14
C LEU A 42 -18.74 3.00 5.72
N GLU A 43 -17.42 2.94 5.49
CA GLU A 43 -16.81 3.05 4.15
C GLU A 43 -17.27 1.94 3.22
N ALA A 44 -17.26 0.69 3.69
CA ALA A 44 -17.68 -0.47 2.92
C ALA A 44 -19.19 -0.43 2.61
N SER A 45 -20.03 -0.03 3.58
CA SER A 45 -21.49 0.06 3.41
C SER A 45 -21.94 1.09 2.35
N ARG A 46 -21.08 2.06 2.02
CA ARG A 46 -21.32 3.05 0.95
C ARG A 46 -21.09 2.50 -0.46
N ILE A 47 -20.58 1.28 -0.59
CA ILE A 47 -20.34 0.64 -1.88
C ILE A 47 -21.52 -0.28 -2.19
N SER A 48 -22.38 0.16 -3.09
CA SER A 48 -23.55 -0.63 -3.51
C SER A 48 -23.11 -1.91 -4.21
N GLY A 49 -23.67 -3.05 -3.82
CA GLY A 49 -23.34 -4.36 -4.42
C GLY A 49 -22.07 -5.00 -3.90
N LEU A 50 -21.42 -4.43 -2.88
CA LEU A 50 -20.32 -5.07 -2.18
C LEU A 50 -20.86 -5.99 -1.06
N ASP A 51 -20.49 -7.27 -1.11
CA ASP A 51 -20.72 -8.22 -0.02
C ASP A 51 -19.44 -8.33 0.83
N VAL A 52 -19.53 -8.04 2.12
CA VAL A 52 -18.36 -8.09 3.03
C VAL A 52 -18.51 -9.29 3.97
N GLN A 53 -17.52 -10.17 3.90
CA GLN A 53 -17.39 -11.35 4.77
C GLN A 53 -16.19 -11.14 5.69
N GLU A 54 -16.42 -11.10 6.99
CA GLU A 54 -15.39 -10.76 7.99
C GLU A 54 -15.04 -11.97 8.87
N ARG A 55 -13.72 -12.23 9.03
CA ARG A 55 -13.18 -13.19 10.00
C ARG A 55 -11.86 -12.67 10.58
N HIS A 56 -11.61 -13.02 11.84
CA HIS A 56 -10.45 -12.54 12.59
C HIS A 56 -9.37 -13.60 12.61
N TYR A 57 -8.59 -13.70 11.54
CA TYR A 57 -7.41 -14.56 11.44
C TYR A 57 -6.16 -13.71 11.39
N LYS A 58 -5.06 -14.19 11.97
CA LYS A 58 -3.76 -13.56 11.77
C LYS A 58 -3.41 -13.54 10.29
N LEU A 59 -2.76 -12.44 9.89
CA LEU A 59 -2.24 -12.29 8.55
C LEU A 59 -0.84 -12.91 8.44
N GLU A 60 -0.45 -13.35 7.27
CA GLU A 60 0.80 -14.10 7.02
C GLU A 60 2.08 -13.37 7.45
N TRP A 61 2.05 -12.05 7.60
CA TRP A 61 3.15 -11.20 8.03
C TRP A 61 3.23 -11.00 9.56
N MET A 62 2.27 -11.52 10.33
CA MET A 62 2.25 -11.45 11.79
C MET A 62 3.09 -12.55 12.42
N ASP A 63 3.35 -12.44 13.72
CA ASP A 63 4.10 -13.44 14.46
C ASP A 63 3.32 -14.74 14.62
N ASN A 64 3.96 -15.89 14.29
CA ASN A 64 3.37 -17.23 14.37
C ASN A 64 1.95 -17.35 13.77
N PRO A 65 1.72 -16.98 12.49
CA PRO A 65 0.37 -16.84 11.94
C PRO A 65 -0.21 -18.15 11.36
N TRP A 66 0.58 -19.21 11.23
CA TRP A 66 0.30 -20.30 10.30
C TRP A 66 -0.94 -21.11 10.61
N ALA A 67 -1.26 -21.29 11.89
CA ALA A 67 -2.51 -21.98 12.29
C ALA A 67 -3.74 -21.16 11.84
N ASP A 68 -3.69 -19.85 12.00
CA ASP A 68 -4.76 -18.93 11.58
C ASP A 68 -4.84 -18.84 10.05
N VAL A 69 -3.71 -18.77 9.35
CA VAL A 69 -3.66 -18.79 7.89
C VAL A 69 -4.26 -20.05 7.31
N ASP A 70 -3.97 -21.22 7.93
CA ASP A 70 -4.55 -22.50 7.50
C ASP A 70 -6.07 -22.58 7.77
N LEU A 71 -6.55 -21.97 8.85
CA LEU A 71 -8.00 -21.85 9.14
C LEU A 71 -8.68 -20.85 8.18
N ALA A 72 -8.02 -19.71 7.89
CA ALA A 72 -8.47 -18.75 6.90
C ALA A 72 -8.61 -19.41 5.52
N GLY A 73 -7.64 -20.25 5.15
CA GLY A 73 -7.69 -21.00 3.89
C GLY A 73 -8.91 -21.92 3.79
N LYS A 74 -9.26 -22.64 4.85
CA LYS A 74 -10.48 -23.47 4.88
C LYS A 74 -11.73 -22.63 4.72
N TRP A 75 -11.84 -21.54 5.47
CA TRP A 75 -12.97 -20.63 5.37
C TRP A 75 -13.11 -20.03 3.97
N LEU A 76 -12.02 -19.65 3.33
CA LEU A 76 -12.05 -19.07 1.99
C LEU A 76 -12.47 -20.09 0.92
N LEU A 77 -12.09 -21.37 1.05
CA LEU A 77 -12.58 -22.43 0.17
C LEU A 77 -14.08 -22.70 0.39
N GLU A 78 -14.58 -22.66 1.63
CA GLU A 78 -16.02 -22.73 1.93
C GLU A 78 -16.77 -21.54 1.31
N LEU A 79 -16.17 -20.34 1.38
CA LEU A 79 -16.73 -19.15 0.78
C LEU A 79 -16.76 -19.24 -0.75
N GLU A 80 -15.69 -19.75 -1.37
CA GLU A 80 -15.66 -20.02 -2.82
C GLU A 80 -16.81 -20.95 -3.24
N GLN A 81 -17.03 -22.05 -2.50
CA GLN A 81 -18.12 -22.99 -2.80
C GLN A 81 -19.51 -22.34 -2.71
N SER A 82 -19.70 -21.39 -1.78
CA SER A 82 -21.00 -20.71 -1.61
C SER A 82 -21.22 -19.59 -2.61
N VAL A 83 -20.16 -18.85 -2.96
CA VAL A 83 -20.22 -17.67 -3.86
C VAL A 83 -20.08 -18.08 -5.32
N GLN A 84 -19.33 -19.15 -5.61
CA GLN A 84 -18.97 -19.62 -6.97
C GLN A 84 -18.44 -18.49 -7.86
N PRO A 85 -17.34 -17.82 -7.44
CA PRO A 85 -16.81 -16.68 -8.19
C PRO A 85 -16.18 -17.13 -9.50
N ASP A 86 -16.20 -16.25 -10.52
CA ASP A 86 -15.46 -16.47 -11.76
C ASP A 86 -13.94 -16.30 -11.58
N LEU A 87 -13.51 -15.60 -10.53
CA LEU A 87 -12.09 -15.32 -10.25
C LEU A 87 -11.86 -15.07 -8.76
N VAL A 88 -10.76 -15.58 -8.26
CA VAL A 88 -10.26 -15.32 -6.90
C VAL A 88 -9.12 -14.30 -6.96
N HIS A 89 -9.27 -13.16 -6.27
CA HIS A 89 -8.27 -12.11 -6.17
C HIS A 89 -7.72 -12.06 -4.73
N LEU A 90 -6.47 -12.41 -4.56
CA LEU A 90 -5.81 -12.48 -3.26
C LEU A 90 -4.85 -11.30 -3.08
N ASN A 91 -5.00 -10.56 -2.00
CA ASN A 91 -4.09 -9.50 -1.56
C ASN A 91 -3.05 -10.02 -0.54
N GLY A 92 -2.61 -11.24 -0.74
CA GLY A 92 -1.62 -11.98 0.03
C GLY A 92 -1.17 -13.21 -0.74
N TYR A 93 -0.15 -13.88 -0.27
CA TYR A 93 0.58 -14.88 -1.07
C TYR A 93 0.25 -16.32 -0.69
N ALA A 94 0.30 -16.61 0.62
CA ALA A 94 0.31 -17.99 1.13
C ALA A 94 -0.97 -18.79 0.79
N LEU A 95 -2.08 -18.10 0.59
CA LEU A 95 -3.39 -18.67 0.31
C LEU A 95 -3.60 -19.04 -1.17
N ALA A 96 -2.71 -18.62 -2.06
CA ALA A 96 -2.83 -18.97 -3.48
C ALA A 96 -2.58 -20.47 -3.74
N ASN A 97 -1.82 -21.15 -2.88
CA ASN A 97 -1.53 -22.58 -2.98
C ASN A 97 -2.64 -23.47 -2.35
N LEU A 98 -3.90 -23.07 -2.45
CA LEU A 98 -5.05 -23.88 -2.07
C LEU A 98 -5.69 -24.50 -3.32
N ASN A 99 -6.57 -25.48 -3.11
CA ASN A 99 -7.28 -26.14 -4.21
C ASN A 99 -8.49 -25.31 -4.68
N TRP A 100 -8.20 -24.13 -5.24
CA TRP A 100 -9.21 -23.25 -5.81
C TRP A 100 -9.82 -23.87 -7.09
N HIS A 101 -11.10 -23.61 -7.34
CA HIS A 101 -11.78 -24.00 -8.59
C HIS A 101 -11.69 -22.86 -9.61
N ALA A 102 -11.81 -21.63 -9.16
CA ALA A 102 -11.68 -20.45 -10.00
C ALA A 102 -10.20 -20.04 -10.16
N PRO A 103 -9.82 -19.41 -11.28
CA PRO A 103 -8.48 -18.89 -11.47
C PRO A 103 -8.09 -17.88 -10.38
N VAL A 104 -6.82 -17.91 -9.99
CA VAL A 104 -6.28 -17.17 -8.84
C VAL A 104 -5.33 -16.07 -9.30
N LEU A 105 -5.67 -14.84 -8.96
CA LEU A 105 -4.79 -13.69 -9.04
C LEU A 105 -4.19 -13.39 -7.67
N VAL A 106 -2.88 -13.21 -7.59
CA VAL A 106 -2.16 -12.68 -6.42
C VAL A 106 -1.71 -11.26 -6.69
N VAL A 107 -2.02 -10.33 -5.78
CA VAL A 107 -1.48 -8.97 -5.81
C VAL A 107 -0.46 -8.79 -4.70
N ALA A 108 0.74 -8.44 -5.09
CA ALA A 108 1.88 -8.24 -4.21
C ALA A 108 1.94 -6.78 -3.74
N HIS A 109 1.53 -6.53 -2.49
CA HIS A 109 1.52 -5.18 -1.89
C HIS A 109 2.76 -4.88 -1.06
N SER A 110 3.25 -5.85 -0.31
CA SER A 110 4.49 -5.77 0.47
C SER A 110 4.93 -7.18 0.88
N CYS A 111 6.22 -7.34 1.21
CA CYS A 111 6.79 -8.63 1.58
C CYS A 111 7.68 -8.47 2.81
N VAL A 112 7.56 -9.40 3.76
CA VAL A 112 8.39 -9.39 4.97
C VAL A 112 9.87 -9.46 4.64
N LEU A 113 10.27 -10.26 3.65
CA LEU A 113 11.69 -10.41 3.31
C LEU A 113 12.28 -9.14 2.69
N SER A 114 11.51 -8.42 1.85
CA SER A 114 11.92 -7.12 1.30
C SER A 114 12.00 -6.07 2.40
N TRP A 115 10.99 -6.02 3.28
CA TRP A 115 10.99 -5.15 4.44
C TRP A 115 12.23 -5.40 5.31
N TRP A 116 12.52 -6.68 5.63
CA TRP A 116 13.66 -7.05 6.45
C TRP A 116 14.99 -6.62 5.84
N LYS A 117 15.16 -6.88 4.55
CA LYS A 117 16.37 -6.48 3.80
C LYS A 117 16.57 -4.96 3.82
N ALA A 118 15.50 -4.20 3.59
CA ALA A 118 15.57 -2.74 3.55
C ALA A 118 15.78 -2.12 4.94
N VAL A 119 15.04 -2.60 5.95
CA VAL A 119 15.02 -1.99 7.30
C VAL A 119 16.18 -2.48 8.16
N LYS A 120 16.49 -3.78 8.11
CA LYS A 120 17.54 -4.39 8.94
C LYS A 120 18.88 -4.53 8.22
N GLY A 121 18.91 -4.32 6.90
CA GLY A 121 20.14 -4.44 6.10
C GLY A 121 20.68 -5.87 5.99
N THR A 122 19.90 -6.88 6.40
CA THR A 122 20.29 -8.30 6.44
C THR A 122 19.15 -9.17 5.86
N SER A 123 19.45 -10.43 5.58
CA SER A 123 18.40 -11.40 5.29
C SER A 123 17.53 -11.63 6.53
N ALA A 124 16.24 -11.91 6.31
CA ALA A 124 15.35 -12.29 7.39
C ALA A 124 15.87 -13.55 8.12
N PRO A 125 15.71 -13.65 9.44
CA PRO A 125 16.14 -14.82 10.21
C PRO A 125 15.32 -16.06 9.84
N ALA A 126 15.86 -17.25 10.20
CA ALA A 126 15.25 -18.57 9.89
C ALA A 126 13.79 -18.72 10.39
N SER A 127 13.38 -17.93 11.39
CA SER A 127 11.97 -17.88 11.82
C SER A 127 11.01 -17.48 10.69
N TRP A 128 11.49 -16.85 9.63
CA TRP A 128 10.72 -16.47 8.43
C TRP A 128 10.87 -17.44 7.25
N ASP A 129 11.54 -18.59 7.42
CA ASP A 129 11.70 -19.59 6.34
C ASP A 129 10.36 -20.16 5.90
N GLU A 130 9.43 -20.39 6.84
CA GLU A 130 8.07 -20.85 6.52
C GLU A 130 7.31 -19.80 5.69
N TYR A 131 7.41 -18.51 6.04
CA TYR A 131 6.87 -17.41 5.25
C TYR A 131 7.44 -17.44 3.83
N LYS A 132 8.79 -17.47 3.71
CA LYS A 132 9.46 -17.53 2.41
C LYS A 132 8.96 -18.69 1.56
N ARG A 133 8.85 -19.88 2.16
CA ARG A 133 8.38 -21.08 1.49
C ARG A 133 6.94 -20.95 0.99
N ARG A 134 6.04 -20.44 1.83
CA ARG A 134 4.62 -20.29 1.48
C ARG A 134 4.39 -19.19 0.44
N VAL A 135 5.08 -18.07 0.54
CA VAL A 135 5.04 -17.00 -0.47
C VAL A 135 5.51 -17.51 -1.82
N LYS A 136 6.66 -18.23 -1.85
CA LYS A 136 7.18 -18.80 -3.10
C LYS A 136 6.17 -19.75 -3.73
N ARG A 137 5.58 -20.65 -2.96
CA ARG A 137 4.52 -21.55 -3.45
C ARG A 137 3.30 -20.79 -3.95
N GLY A 138 2.94 -19.71 -3.27
CA GLY A 138 1.85 -18.84 -3.69
C GLY A 138 2.08 -18.26 -5.08
N PHE A 139 3.29 -17.76 -5.36
CA PHE A 139 3.66 -17.29 -6.69
C PHE A 139 3.64 -18.41 -7.75
N GLU A 140 4.14 -19.60 -7.39
CA GLU A 140 4.18 -20.78 -8.28
C GLU A 140 2.77 -21.35 -8.58
N SER A 141 1.80 -21.09 -7.71
CA SER A 141 0.44 -21.64 -7.83
C SER A 141 -0.57 -20.66 -8.44
N ALA A 142 -0.27 -19.38 -8.42
CA ALA A 142 -1.16 -18.35 -8.96
C ALA A 142 -1.19 -18.38 -10.50
N ASP A 143 -2.39 -18.23 -11.07
CA ASP A 143 -2.58 -18.12 -12.52
C ASP A 143 -2.06 -16.77 -13.04
N ALA A 144 -2.12 -15.72 -12.21
CA ALA A 144 -1.50 -14.43 -12.48
C ALA A 144 -0.96 -13.80 -11.19
N VAL A 145 0.13 -13.04 -11.34
CA VAL A 145 0.72 -12.25 -10.25
C VAL A 145 0.81 -10.79 -10.69
N VAL A 146 0.38 -9.89 -9.83
CA VAL A 146 0.50 -8.44 -10.07
C VAL A 146 1.41 -7.83 -9.01
N SER A 147 2.42 -7.09 -9.46
CA SER A 147 3.17 -6.15 -8.63
C SER A 147 2.62 -4.74 -8.80
N ILE A 148 2.65 -3.96 -7.73
CA ILE A 148 2.12 -2.59 -7.71
C ILE A 148 3.11 -1.53 -8.20
N SER A 149 4.37 -1.92 -8.49
CA SER A 149 5.39 -1.13 -9.17
C SER A 149 6.41 -2.03 -9.84
N GLN A 150 7.14 -1.51 -10.82
CA GLN A 150 8.20 -2.24 -11.51
C GLN A 150 9.40 -2.49 -10.58
N ALA A 151 9.80 -1.48 -9.81
CA ALA A 151 10.88 -1.61 -8.83
C ALA A 151 10.58 -2.71 -7.80
N TYR A 152 9.32 -2.81 -7.37
CA TYR A 152 8.92 -3.87 -6.44
C TYR A 152 8.86 -5.25 -7.11
N ALA A 153 8.44 -5.34 -8.39
CA ALA A 153 8.49 -6.57 -9.17
C ALA A 153 9.93 -7.12 -9.26
N GLU A 154 10.90 -6.25 -9.55
CA GLU A 154 12.32 -6.60 -9.61
C GLU A 154 12.85 -7.06 -8.25
N GLU A 155 12.46 -6.40 -7.18
CA GLU A 155 12.82 -6.78 -5.81
C GLU A 155 12.29 -8.19 -5.45
N LEU A 156 11.02 -8.47 -5.76
CA LEU A 156 10.40 -9.79 -5.52
C LEU A 156 11.13 -10.89 -6.30
N GLN A 157 11.42 -10.67 -7.58
CA GLN A 157 12.17 -11.63 -8.40
C GLN A 157 13.60 -11.83 -7.88
N GLY A 158 14.22 -10.79 -7.34
CA GLY A 158 15.51 -10.89 -6.66
C GLY A 158 15.50 -11.77 -5.41
N LEU A 159 14.36 -11.87 -4.71
CA LEU A 159 14.19 -12.65 -3.47
C LEU A 159 13.72 -14.09 -3.70
N TYR A 160 12.83 -14.30 -4.67
CA TYR A 160 12.12 -15.56 -4.89
C TYR A 160 12.52 -16.27 -6.20
N GLY A 161 13.32 -15.63 -7.05
CA GLY A 161 13.61 -16.09 -8.41
C GLY A 161 12.57 -15.59 -9.42
N PRO A 162 12.66 -16.03 -10.68
CA PRO A 162 11.68 -15.66 -11.70
C PRO A 162 10.26 -16.00 -11.27
N ILE A 163 9.36 -15.06 -11.45
CA ILE A 163 7.91 -15.24 -11.18
C ILE A 163 7.24 -15.23 -12.55
N GLU A 164 6.71 -16.37 -12.92
CA GLU A 164 5.95 -16.51 -14.16
C GLU A 164 4.63 -15.73 -14.05
N ASN A 165 4.08 -15.28 -15.16
CA ASN A 165 2.83 -14.52 -15.22
C ASN A 165 2.80 -13.25 -14.33
N LEU A 166 3.98 -12.66 -14.05
CA LEU A 166 4.09 -11.39 -13.33
C LEU A 166 3.84 -10.22 -14.28
N SER A 167 2.90 -9.38 -13.87
CA SER A 167 2.63 -8.10 -14.53
C SER A 167 2.68 -6.95 -13.52
N VAL A 168 2.75 -5.71 -14.02
CA VAL A 168 2.71 -4.52 -13.18
C VAL A 168 1.41 -3.77 -13.40
N ILE A 169 0.65 -3.55 -12.34
CA ILE A 169 -0.51 -2.68 -12.33
C ILE A 169 -0.33 -1.69 -11.18
N TYR A 170 -0.04 -0.44 -11.52
CA TYR A 170 0.12 0.61 -10.53
C TYR A 170 -1.16 0.85 -9.74
N ASN A 171 -1.03 1.09 -8.45
CA ASN A 171 -2.16 1.54 -7.65
C ASN A 171 -2.66 2.90 -8.13
N GLY A 172 -3.96 3.14 -7.95
CA GLY A 172 -4.59 4.38 -8.34
C GLY A 172 -5.50 4.94 -7.26
N ARG A 173 -5.72 6.25 -7.30
CA ARG A 173 -6.68 6.95 -6.43
C ARG A 173 -7.72 7.69 -7.26
N PRO A 174 -8.95 7.86 -6.76
CA PRO A 174 -9.95 8.67 -7.44
C PRO A 174 -9.50 10.14 -7.44
N ALA A 175 -9.04 10.66 -8.58
CA ALA A 175 -8.46 12.01 -8.68
C ALA A 175 -9.42 13.10 -8.18
N GLY A 176 -10.69 13.01 -8.47
CA GLY A 176 -11.71 13.98 -8.06
C GLY A 176 -12.00 14.07 -6.55
N THR A 177 -11.39 13.20 -5.72
CA THR A 177 -11.56 13.22 -4.27
C THR A 177 -10.52 14.08 -3.54
N PHE A 178 -9.48 14.50 -4.24
CA PHE A 178 -8.41 15.33 -3.69
C PHE A 178 -8.47 16.73 -4.28
N PHE A 179 -8.21 17.72 -3.45
CA PHE A 179 -8.27 19.13 -3.83
C PHE A 179 -7.08 19.91 -3.25
N SER A 180 -6.81 21.07 -3.82
CA SER A 180 -5.74 21.96 -3.37
C SER A 180 -6.34 23.29 -2.93
N ARG A 181 -5.80 23.86 -1.86
CA ARG A 181 -6.09 25.21 -1.37
C ARG A 181 -4.85 26.10 -1.43
N GLU A 182 -4.98 27.35 -0.99
CA GLU A 182 -3.82 28.14 -0.62
C GLU A 182 -3.02 27.40 0.45
N LYS A 183 -1.73 27.17 0.15
CA LYS A 183 -0.88 26.30 0.96
C LYS A 183 -0.37 27.03 2.20
N LYS A 184 -0.58 26.41 3.35
CA LYS A 184 0.06 26.83 4.61
C LYS A 184 1.52 26.39 4.62
N ARG A 185 2.37 27.21 5.19
CA ARG A 185 3.80 26.89 5.40
C ARG A 185 3.92 25.84 6.51
N GLN A 186 3.69 24.61 6.18
CA GLN A 186 3.82 23.45 7.06
C GLN A 186 4.32 22.24 6.30
N VAL A 187 4.98 21.34 7.00
CA VAL A 187 5.33 19.99 6.54
C VAL A 187 4.27 19.03 7.06
N PHE A 188 3.79 18.16 6.20
CA PHE A 188 2.94 17.06 6.58
C PHE A 188 3.59 15.72 6.22
N ALA A 189 3.47 14.73 7.10
CA ALA A 189 3.89 13.36 6.89
C ALA A 189 2.83 12.42 7.47
N MET A 190 2.62 11.26 6.86
CA MET A 190 1.70 10.29 7.42
C MET A 190 2.15 8.85 7.19
N GLY A 191 1.79 7.97 8.13
CA GLY A 191 2.08 6.55 8.07
C GLY A 191 1.92 5.86 9.41
N ARG A 192 2.17 4.55 9.44
CA ARG A 192 2.26 3.79 10.69
C ARG A 192 3.51 4.24 11.43
N ILE A 193 3.35 5.04 12.50
CA ILE A 193 4.48 5.63 13.23
C ILE A 193 5.34 4.55 13.89
N TRP A 194 4.73 3.43 14.25
CA TRP A 194 5.40 2.27 14.83
C TRP A 194 6.20 1.44 13.81
N ASP A 195 5.97 1.63 12.51
CA ASP A 195 6.66 0.88 11.44
C ASP A 195 8.01 1.54 11.12
N GLU A 196 9.09 0.87 11.48
CA GLU A 196 10.45 1.33 11.22
C GLU A 196 10.69 1.68 9.75
N ALA A 197 10.00 0.98 8.83
CA ALA A 197 10.11 1.25 7.40
C ALA A 197 9.67 2.66 7.02
N LYS A 198 8.75 3.29 7.76
CA LYS A 198 8.29 4.66 7.50
C LYS A 198 9.29 5.72 7.95
N ASN A 199 10.23 5.37 8.85
CA ASN A 199 11.34 6.21 9.29
C ASN A 199 10.92 7.62 9.76
N LEU A 200 9.68 7.76 10.24
CA LEU A 200 9.12 9.06 10.65
C LEU A 200 9.92 9.71 11.81
N GLY A 201 10.67 8.91 12.56
CA GLY A 201 11.56 9.41 13.61
C GLY A 201 12.65 10.39 13.14
N ILE A 202 13.01 10.37 11.84
CA ILE A 202 13.97 11.34 11.28
C ILE A 202 13.46 12.77 11.41
N LEU A 203 12.14 12.98 11.42
CA LEU A 203 11.52 14.30 11.53
C LEU A 203 11.83 14.97 12.86
N ALA A 204 11.97 14.20 13.96
CA ALA A 204 12.39 14.74 15.26
C ALA A 204 13.80 15.35 15.22
N ARG A 205 14.67 14.80 14.35
CA ARG A 205 16.08 15.22 14.26
C ARG A 205 16.24 16.57 13.56
N ILE A 206 15.25 16.97 12.75
CA ILE A 206 15.27 18.22 12.00
C ILE A 206 14.30 19.28 12.56
N ALA A 207 13.35 18.87 13.41
CA ALA A 207 12.26 19.74 13.87
C ALA A 207 12.74 21.02 14.58
N GLY A 208 13.87 20.97 15.28
CA GLY A 208 14.44 22.14 15.94
C GLY A 208 15.07 23.17 14.99
N ALA A 209 15.41 22.76 13.77
CA ALA A 209 16.04 23.62 12.75
C ALA A 209 15.04 24.10 11.68
N VAL A 210 13.89 23.45 11.55
CA VAL A 210 12.84 23.80 10.59
C VAL A 210 11.88 24.82 11.22
N PRO A 211 11.76 26.08 10.70
CA PRO A 211 11.00 27.16 11.34
C PRO A 211 9.50 27.12 11.02
N ILE A 212 8.96 25.96 10.68
CA ILE A 212 7.53 25.76 10.40
C ILE A 212 7.03 24.48 11.08
N PRO A 213 5.72 24.36 11.34
CA PRO A 213 5.18 23.14 11.93
C PRO A 213 5.46 21.90 11.09
N ILE A 214 5.90 20.82 11.75
CA ILE A 214 5.97 19.49 11.19
C ILE A 214 4.84 18.68 11.82
N ARG A 215 3.85 18.32 11.01
CA ARG A 215 2.62 17.62 11.43
C ARG A 215 2.68 16.16 10.97
N VAL A 216 2.45 15.23 11.88
CA VAL A 216 2.57 13.80 11.59
C VAL A 216 1.27 13.08 11.97
N ALA A 217 0.64 12.44 10.99
CA ALA A 217 -0.56 11.64 11.19
C ALA A 217 -0.26 10.14 11.14
N GLY A 218 -0.97 9.38 11.95
CA GLY A 218 -0.93 7.93 11.94
C GLY A 218 -0.99 7.30 13.31
N ASN A 219 -1.17 5.98 13.32
CA ASN A 219 -1.17 5.22 14.55
C ASN A 219 0.27 5.08 15.08
N ASN A 220 0.49 5.49 16.31
CA ASN A 220 1.77 5.38 17.01
C ASN A 220 1.85 4.19 17.97
N ARG A 221 0.77 3.39 18.07
CA ARG A 221 0.75 2.17 18.90
C ARG A 221 1.01 0.94 18.02
N HIS A 222 2.03 0.15 18.40
CA HIS A 222 2.30 -1.12 17.74
C HIS A 222 1.14 -2.11 17.97
N PRO A 223 0.60 -2.74 16.92
CA PRO A 223 -0.63 -3.55 17.03
C PRO A 223 -0.46 -4.81 17.89
N GLU A 224 0.72 -5.42 17.92
CA GLU A 224 0.97 -6.66 18.66
C GLU A 224 1.55 -6.40 20.06
N THR A 225 2.55 -5.50 20.17
CA THR A 225 3.22 -5.24 21.46
C THR A 225 2.50 -4.20 22.32
N GLY A 226 1.65 -3.38 21.72
CA GLY A 226 0.98 -2.25 22.39
C GLY A 226 1.92 -1.08 22.72
N GLU A 227 3.20 -1.16 22.33
CA GLU A 227 4.18 -0.09 22.52
C GLU A 227 3.73 1.20 21.83
N VAL A 228 3.89 2.32 22.51
CA VAL A 228 3.51 3.65 21.98
C VAL A 228 4.78 4.43 21.66
N LEU A 229 4.98 4.72 20.39
CA LEU A 229 6.10 5.51 19.91
C LEU A 229 5.77 7.00 19.93
N GLN A 230 6.75 7.81 20.29
CA GLN A 230 6.68 9.27 20.30
C GLN A 230 7.72 9.83 19.33
N ILE A 231 7.35 10.88 18.60
CA ILE A 231 8.28 11.66 17.78
C ILE A 231 8.38 13.03 18.43
N PRO A 232 9.47 13.33 19.15
CA PRO A 232 9.60 14.61 19.86
C PRO A 232 9.69 15.78 18.88
N ASN A 233 9.27 16.96 19.35
CA ASN A 233 9.34 18.24 18.63
C ASN A 233 8.52 18.30 17.32
N VAL A 234 7.58 17.38 17.10
CA VAL A 234 6.61 17.44 16.00
C VAL A 234 5.19 17.45 16.56
N GLU A 235 4.23 17.90 15.77
CA GLU A 235 2.81 17.86 16.11
C GLU A 235 2.23 16.50 15.70
N LEU A 236 2.02 15.61 16.67
CA LEU A 236 1.39 14.31 16.45
C LEU A 236 -0.13 14.46 16.40
N LEU A 237 -0.74 14.17 15.26
CA LEU A 237 -2.19 14.29 15.04
C LEU A 237 -2.95 13.02 15.42
N GLY A 238 -2.24 11.89 15.65
CA GLY A 238 -2.86 10.59 15.78
C GLY A 238 -3.42 10.06 14.46
N PRO A 239 -4.23 9.00 14.51
CA PRO A 239 -4.95 8.51 13.33
C PRO A 239 -6.01 9.53 12.90
N LEU A 240 -6.05 9.82 11.60
CA LEU A 240 -7.00 10.74 10.98
C LEU A 240 -8.00 9.98 10.12
N SER A 241 -9.23 10.48 10.02
CA SER A 241 -10.20 10.00 9.04
C SER A 241 -9.75 10.36 7.61
N PRO A 242 -10.26 9.66 6.57
CA PRO A 242 -9.94 10.01 5.18
C PRO A 242 -10.21 11.47 4.83
N GLU A 243 -11.28 12.06 5.36
CA GLU A 243 -11.63 13.45 5.16
C GLU A 243 -10.61 14.39 5.82
N GLN A 244 -10.18 14.09 7.04
CA GLN A 244 -9.16 14.87 7.75
C GLN A 244 -7.80 14.79 7.03
N VAL A 245 -7.44 13.61 6.49
CA VAL A 245 -6.22 13.46 5.66
C VAL A 245 -6.28 14.37 4.44
N LYS A 246 -7.42 14.42 3.73
CA LYS A 246 -7.58 15.31 2.56
C LYS A 246 -7.42 16.78 2.93
N GLU A 247 -7.99 17.20 4.08
CA GLU A 247 -7.85 18.57 4.59
C GLU A 247 -6.39 18.91 4.91
N GLU A 248 -5.67 18.04 5.62
CA GLU A 248 -4.26 18.24 5.94
C GLU A 248 -3.39 18.31 4.67
N LEU A 249 -3.63 17.43 3.70
CA LEU A 249 -2.92 17.44 2.42
C LEU A 249 -3.27 18.69 1.60
N ALA A 250 -4.54 19.11 1.57
CA ALA A 250 -4.96 20.31 0.85
C ALA A 250 -4.26 21.57 1.38
N ASP A 251 -4.05 21.65 2.69
CA ASP A 251 -3.45 22.79 3.38
C ASP A 251 -1.91 22.79 3.36
N SER A 252 -1.26 21.61 3.29
CA SER A 252 0.19 21.51 3.47
C SER A 252 0.98 21.90 2.23
N LEU A 253 2.00 22.77 2.40
CA LEU A 253 2.93 23.14 1.31
C LEU A 253 3.81 21.95 0.93
N ILE A 254 4.37 21.26 1.92
CA ILE A 254 5.34 20.19 1.75
C ILE A 254 4.77 18.90 2.30
N TYR A 255 4.88 17.82 1.52
CA TYR A 255 4.67 16.46 1.99
C TYR A 255 6.00 15.72 2.04
N VAL A 256 6.31 15.09 3.18
CA VAL A 256 7.54 14.31 3.36
C VAL A 256 7.19 12.84 3.59
N LEU A 257 7.80 11.95 2.82
CA LEU A 257 7.80 10.52 3.13
C LEU A 257 9.24 10.01 3.23
N PRO A 258 9.79 9.89 4.46
CA PRO A 258 11.18 9.52 4.70
C PRO A 258 11.40 8.01 4.76
N ALA A 259 10.53 7.24 4.11
CA ALA A 259 10.53 5.78 4.18
C ALA A 259 11.86 5.18 3.70
N ILE A 260 12.28 4.08 4.34
CA ILE A 260 13.40 3.22 3.90
C ILE A 260 12.91 1.99 3.14
N TYR A 261 11.62 1.70 3.24
CA TYR A 261 10.93 0.70 2.43
C TYR A 261 9.51 1.16 2.11
N GLU A 262 9.15 1.17 0.85
CA GLU A 262 7.83 1.52 0.34
C GLU A 262 7.63 0.89 -1.05
N PRO A 263 6.70 -0.05 -1.23
CA PRO A 263 6.45 -0.65 -2.55
C PRO A 263 5.72 0.24 -3.55
N PHE A 264 4.98 1.28 -3.08
CA PHE A 264 4.27 2.22 -3.96
C PHE A 264 4.16 3.64 -3.37
N GLY A 265 3.54 3.77 -2.19
CA GLY A 265 3.32 5.07 -1.55
C GLY A 265 2.01 5.75 -1.94
N LEU A 266 0.86 5.14 -1.61
CA LEU A 266 -0.46 5.76 -1.82
C LEU A 266 -0.55 7.16 -1.23
N SER A 267 0.07 7.38 -0.07
CA SER A 267 0.09 8.69 0.59
C SER A 267 0.84 9.77 -0.19
N VAL A 268 1.87 9.37 -0.97
CA VAL A 268 2.57 10.27 -1.88
C VAL A 268 1.68 10.66 -3.05
N LEU A 269 0.93 9.69 -3.59
CA LEU A 269 -0.05 9.93 -4.66
C LEU A 269 -1.13 10.90 -4.19
N GLU A 270 -1.67 10.70 -3.00
CA GLU A 270 -2.67 11.58 -2.38
C GLU A 270 -2.14 13.00 -2.16
N ALA A 271 -0.89 13.12 -1.71
CA ALA A 271 -0.22 14.40 -1.53
C ALA A 271 0.00 15.14 -2.86
N ALA A 272 0.43 14.43 -3.90
CA ALA A 272 0.60 15.00 -5.24
C ALA A 272 -0.74 15.48 -5.82
N LEU A 273 -1.80 14.67 -5.74
CA LEU A 273 -3.15 15.04 -6.17
C LEU A 273 -3.66 16.30 -5.41
N SER A 274 -3.27 16.44 -4.15
CA SER A 274 -3.58 17.63 -3.33
C SER A 274 -2.67 18.82 -3.60
N GLY A 275 -1.69 18.70 -4.51
CA GLY A 275 -0.78 19.78 -4.90
C GLY A 275 0.28 20.10 -3.83
N CYS A 276 0.71 19.17 -3.01
CA CYS A 276 1.88 19.32 -2.15
C CYS A 276 3.18 19.26 -2.96
N LEU A 277 4.22 19.91 -2.47
CA LEU A 277 5.58 19.63 -2.90
C LEU A 277 6.05 18.33 -2.27
N LEU A 278 6.53 17.41 -3.09
CA LEU A 278 6.98 16.10 -2.62
C LEU A 278 8.48 16.15 -2.26
N ILE A 279 8.82 15.78 -1.02
CA ILE A 279 10.19 15.50 -0.58
C ILE A 279 10.23 14.05 -0.11
N LEU A 280 10.91 13.20 -0.86
CA LEU A 280 10.86 11.75 -0.71
C LEU A 280 12.25 11.16 -0.47
N SER A 281 12.31 10.04 0.22
CA SER A 281 13.53 9.24 0.24
C SER A 281 13.95 8.84 -1.17
N ASP A 282 15.25 8.78 -1.43
CA ASP A 282 15.79 8.33 -2.72
C ASP A 282 15.69 6.80 -2.85
N LEU A 283 14.50 6.32 -3.14
CA LEU A 283 14.20 4.91 -3.36
C LEU A 283 13.90 4.64 -4.83
N PRO A 284 14.26 3.45 -5.36
CA PRO A 284 13.97 3.07 -6.75
C PRO A 284 12.49 3.26 -7.13
N VAL A 285 11.57 2.87 -6.25
CA VAL A 285 10.13 3.02 -6.47
C VAL A 285 9.70 4.49 -6.59
N PHE A 286 10.25 5.39 -5.79
CA PHE A 286 9.91 6.80 -5.89
C PHE A 286 10.53 7.44 -7.13
N ARG A 287 11.72 7.02 -7.55
CA ARG A 287 12.31 7.43 -8.81
C ARG A 287 11.49 6.96 -10.02
N GLU A 288 10.99 5.73 -9.98
CA GLU A 288 10.08 5.19 -11.00
C GLU A 288 8.80 5.99 -11.09
N LEU A 289 8.13 6.19 -9.96
CA LEU A 289 6.80 6.80 -9.93
C LEU A 289 6.84 8.31 -10.14
N TRP A 290 7.82 9.02 -9.61
CA TRP A 290 7.83 10.48 -9.55
C TRP A 290 8.92 11.13 -10.41
N GLY A 291 9.98 10.39 -10.80
CA GLY A 291 11.04 10.89 -11.70
C GLY A 291 11.61 12.22 -11.24
N ASP A 292 11.49 13.25 -12.07
CA ASP A 292 11.94 14.62 -11.83
C ASP A 292 10.85 15.53 -11.21
N THR A 293 9.73 14.97 -10.76
CA THR A 293 8.62 15.72 -10.20
C THR A 293 8.61 15.78 -8.66
N ALA A 294 9.65 15.27 -8.01
CA ALA A 294 9.86 15.31 -6.57
C ALA A 294 11.30 15.69 -6.22
N LEU A 295 11.50 16.14 -5.00
CA LEU A 295 12.82 16.31 -4.39
C LEU A 295 13.18 15.03 -3.62
N TYR A 296 14.46 14.67 -3.67
CA TYR A 296 14.91 13.41 -3.07
C TYR A 296 16.05 13.63 -2.09
N PHE A 297 16.08 12.80 -1.04
CA PHE A 297 17.15 12.81 -0.06
C PHE A 297 17.49 11.37 0.39
N ASN A 298 18.70 11.18 0.89
CA ASN A 298 19.09 9.93 1.50
C ASN A 298 18.38 9.77 2.86
N PRO A 299 17.57 8.72 3.09
CA PRO A 299 16.83 8.54 4.35
C PRO A 299 17.72 8.34 5.59
N ALA A 300 19.02 8.10 5.41
CA ALA A 300 20.00 8.08 6.49
C ALA A 300 20.57 9.46 6.86
N GLU A 301 20.31 10.51 6.05
CA GLU A 301 20.93 11.84 6.11
C GLU A 301 19.91 12.93 6.48
N PRO A 302 19.58 13.13 7.76
CA PRO A 302 18.60 14.15 8.18
C PRO A 302 18.94 15.55 7.70
N LYS A 303 20.23 15.88 7.60
CA LYS A 303 20.69 17.20 7.15
C LYS A 303 20.27 17.50 5.71
N GLN A 304 20.28 16.52 4.81
CA GLN A 304 19.79 16.71 3.44
C GLN A 304 18.30 17.09 3.43
N LEU A 305 17.49 16.42 4.27
CA LEU A 305 16.06 16.74 4.39
C LEU A 305 15.84 18.15 4.95
N GLU A 306 16.60 18.53 5.99
CA GLU A 306 16.58 19.89 6.57
C GLU A 306 16.93 20.95 5.52
N ASP A 307 18.01 20.74 4.75
CA ASP A 307 18.47 21.66 3.72
C ASP A 307 17.43 21.82 2.59
N LEU A 308 16.82 20.71 2.14
CA LEU A 308 15.75 20.75 1.14
C LEU A 308 14.54 21.56 1.63
N ILE A 309 14.07 21.32 2.84
CA ILE A 309 12.96 22.08 3.42
C ILE A 309 13.35 23.56 3.55
N SER A 310 14.55 23.88 4.02
CA SER A 310 15.03 25.24 4.18
C SER A 310 15.09 25.98 2.83
N ASN A 311 15.60 25.33 1.78
CA ASN A 311 15.64 25.91 0.42
C ASN A 311 14.23 26.19 -0.11
N VAL A 312 13.28 25.27 0.10
CA VAL A 312 11.88 25.48 -0.28
C VAL A 312 11.27 26.68 0.45
N LEU A 313 11.59 26.85 1.74
CA LEU A 313 11.05 27.94 2.54
C LEU A 313 11.62 29.31 2.20
N GLN A 314 12.83 29.35 1.65
CA GLN A 314 13.47 30.59 1.19
C GLN A 314 12.85 31.14 -0.09
N ALA A 315 12.46 30.27 -1.03
CA ALA A 315 11.91 30.63 -2.33
C ALA A 315 10.81 29.64 -2.79
N PRO A 316 9.66 29.58 -2.09
CA PRO A 316 8.62 28.58 -2.37
C PRO A 316 8.01 28.71 -3.78
N GLU A 317 8.06 29.90 -4.36
CA GLU A 317 7.60 30.17 -5.74
C GLU A 317 8.41 29.41 -6.79
N HIS A 318 9.71 29.16 -6.57
CA HIS A 318 10.55 28.38 -7.48
C HIS A 318 10.09 26.92 -7.62
N TYR A 319 9.33 26.42 -6.64
CA TYR A 319 8.84 25.03 -6.62
C TYR A 319 7.39 24.90 -7.09
N THR A 320 6.76 25.98 -7.52
CA THR A 320 5.37 25.97 -7.99
C THR A 320 5.21 25.07 -9.22
N GLU A 321 6.12 25.18 -10.19
CA GLU A 321 6.11 24.34 -11.39
C GLU A 321 6.31 22.86 -11.03
N LEU A 322 7.22 22.54 -10.10
CA LEU A 322 7.47 21.18 -9.66
C LEU A 322 6.22 20.54 -9.03
N ARG A 323 5.51 21.30 -8.20
CA ARG A 323 4.24 20.88 -7.60
C ARG A 323 3.17 20.59 -8.66
N LEU A 324 3.05 21.45 -9.66
CA LEU A 324 2.11 21.25 -10.77
C LEU A 324 2.47 20.00 -11.59
N LYS A 325 3.74 19.81 -11.91
CA LYS A 325 4.22 18.61 -12.60
C LYS A 325 3.92 17.34 -11.79
N ALA A 326 4.15 17.33 -10.48
CA ALA A 326 3.81 16.21 -9.60
C ALA A 326 2.31 15.90 -9.63
N LYS A 327 1.46 16.93 -9.57
CA LYS A 327 0.00 16.78 -9.66
C LYS A 327 -0.43 16.18 -11.00
N THR A 328 0.07 16.70 -12.11
CA THR A 328 -0.22 16.18 -13.45
C THR A 328 0.23 14.71 -13.60
N ARG A 329 1.42 14.38 -13.07
CA ARG A 329 1.89 13.00 -13.06
C ARG A 329 1.01 12.08 -12.21
N ALA A 330 0.51 12.55 -11.07
CA ALA A 330 -0.39 11.82 -10.19
C ALA A 330 -1.71 11.43 -10.88
N GLU A 331 -2.21 12.25 -11.81
CA GLU A 331 -3.44 11.99 -12.58
C GLU A 331 -3.33 10.72 -13.45
N ALA A 332 -2.12 10.32 -13.83
CA ALA A 332 -1.88 9.06 -14.55
C ALA A 332 -2.14 7.82 -13.67
N PHE A 333 -2.02 7.97 -12.36
CA PHE A 333 -2.29 6.92 -11.36
C PHE A 333 -3.73 7.02 -10.84
N SER A 334 -4.70 7.02 -11.75
CA SER A 334 -6.11 7.07 -11.39
C SER A 334 -6.68 5.68 -11.06
N SER A 335 -7.69 5.64 -10.18
CA SER A 335 -8.43 4.41 -9.92
C SER A 335 -9.11 3.86 -11.18
N GLU A 336 -9.45 4.72 -12.14
CA GLU A 336 -10.01 4.30 -13.43
C GLU A 336 -8.98 3.54 -14.27
N THR A 337 -7.76 4.06 -14.40
CA THR A 337 -6.66 3.39 -15.12
C THR A 337 -6.30 2.06 -14.43
N MET A 338 -6.18 2.04 -13.11
CA MET A 338 -5.95 0.83 -12.33
C MET A 338 -7.04 -0.22 -12.60
N THR A 339 -8.30 0.17 -12.48
CA THR A 339 -9.43 -0.74 -12.68
C THR A 339 -9.49 -1.28 -14.11
N LYS A 340 -9.24 -0.44 -15.12
CA LYS A 340 -9.20 -0.88 -16.53
C LYS A 340 -8.13 -1.97 -16.73
N ASN A 341 -6.95 -1.80 -16.14
CA ASN A 341 -5.88 -2.80 -16.24
C ASN A 341 -6.25 -4.11 -15.55
N TYR A 342 -6.89 -4.04 -14.36
CA TYR A 342 -7.39 -5.25 -13.69
C TYR A 342 -8.49 -5.94 -14.51
N LEU A 343 -9.43 -5.20 -15.11
CA LEU A 343 -10.48 -5.79 -15.94
C LEU A 343 -9.91 -6.52 -17.14
N ASN A 344 -8.95 -5.93 -17.84
CA ASN A 344 -8.29 -6.60 -18.96
C ASN A 344 -7.61 -7.91 -18.52
N LEU A 345 -6.97 -7.90 -17.34
CA LEU A 345 -6.35 -9.10 -16.79
C LEU A 345 -7.40 -10.15 -16.39
N TYR A 346 -8.48 -9.74 -15.71
CA TYR A 346 -9.56 -10.65 -15.31
C TYR A 346 -10.22 -11.31 -16.55
N GLU A 347 -10.49 -10.53 -17.59
CA GLU A 347 -11.06 -11.04 -18.83
C GLU A 347 -10.15 -12.10 -19.48
N SER A 348 -8.83 -11.88 -19.50
CA SER A 348 -7.90 -12.88 -20.01
C SER A 348 -7.86 -14.15 -19.18
N MET A 349 -7.94 -14.04 -17.85
CA MET A 349 -7.91 -15.19 -16.93
C MET A 349 -9.19 -16.03 -17.00
N VAL A 350 -10.35 -15.39 -17.20
CA VAL A 350 -11.65 -16.09 -17.29
C VAL A 350 -11.90 -16.67 -18.68
N ALA A 351 -11.37 -16.04 -19.74
CA ALA A 351 -11.51 -16.51 -21.10
C ALA A 351 -10.68 -17.76 -21.43
N GLU A 352 -9.55 -17.96 -20.75
CA GLU A 352 -8.78 -19.19 -20.86
C GLU A 352 -9.36 -20.24 -19.91
N PRO A 353 -10.04 -21.31 -20.39
CA PRO A 353 -10.46 -22.40 -19.52
C PRO A 353 -9.21 -22.97 -18.87
N SER A 354 -9.19 -22.99 -17.53
CA SER A 354 -8.10 -23.55 -16.74
C SER A 354 -7.63 -24.86 -17.36
N ALA A 355 -6.37 -24.90 -17.79
CA ALA A 355 -5.77 -26.15 -18.24
C ALA A 355 -5.94 -27.14 -17.08
N THR A 356 -6.63 -28.22 -17.34
CA THR A 356 -6.98 -29.28 -16.38
C THR A 356 -5.77 -29.56 -15.49
N PRO A 357 -5.88 -29.57 -14.16
CA PRO A 357 -4.75 -29.81 -13.29
C PRO A 357 -4.10 -31.13 -13.71
N SER A 358 -2.88 -31.07 -14.20
CA SER A 358 -2.08 -32.27 -14.41
C SER A 358 -1.95 -32.90 -13.03
N THR A 359 -2.59 -34.06 -12.83
CA THR A 359 -2.41 -34.93 -11.68
C THR A 359 -0.92 -35.14 -11.46
N LYS A 360 -0.34 -34.29 -10.61
CA LYS A 360 1.01 -34.54 -10.09
C LYS A 360 0.86 -35.57 -8.99
N GLN A 361 1.25 -36.79 -9.31
CA GLN A 361 1.50 -37.90 -8.38
C GLN A 361 2.56 -37.55 -7.34
#